data_04936ae40cd37e2a45cf56687306d54f
#
_entry.id   04936ae40cd37e2a45cf56687306d54f
#
_cell.length_a   1.000
_cell.length_b   1.000
_cell.length_c   1.000
_cell.angle_alpha   90.00
_cell.angle_beta   90.00
_cell.angle_gamma   90.00
#
_symmetry.space_group_name_H-M   'P 1'
#
loop_
_entity.id
_entity.type
_entity.pdbx_description
1 polymer ?
#
loop_
_entity_poly.entity_id
_entity_poly.type
_entity_poly.pdbx_seq_one_letter_code
_entity_poly.pdbx_strand_id
1 'polypeptide(L)'
;IKFSSTLKGKELDDLVNNLNPGDILLLENTRYMDYPDKLESNCDIELSKYWASLGDVYILDAFASSHRRHASTVGIPSYLPHAVGFLVERELQELDEIKKENKTLLLGGAKVDDKLSLIEYLLPTSDKILLGGRMCATFIKSEGYLVGKTETNDALLDKCKELLKTNKIIFPIDVVTENGIKELDKITKEETIYDIGSETIEMYKRVLKNKVLILINGTMGMYENPLYENGTKELYEFLKQEKKKVVVCGGDGASSSKKYNFNPYYISTGGGASLNYLSGIELPALKIMED
;
A
#
# COMPACT_ATOMS: atom_id res chain seq x y z
N ILE A 1 -19.75 0.47 -25.54
CA ILE A 1 -18.39 0.96 -25.30
C ILE A 1 -17.59 0.76 -26.58
N LYS A 2 -17.02 1.84 -27.10
CA LYS A 2 -16.05 1.81 -28.20
C LYS A 2 -14.64 1.70 -27.62
N PHE A 3 -13.68 1.19 -28.40
CA PHE A 3 -12.27 1.10 -27.97
C PHE A 3 -11.37 1.75 -29.03
N SER A 4 -10.40 2.54 -28.59
CA SER A 4 -9.33 3.08 -29.42
C SER A 4 -8.01 2.44 -29.07
N SER A 5 -7.36 1.81 -30.05
CA SER A 5 -5.99 1.31 -29.93
C SER A 5 -4.94 2.40 -30.11
N THR A 6 -5.35 3.59 -30.57
CA THR A 6 -4.48 4.76 -30.73
C THR A 6 -4.71 5.76 -29.61
N LEU A 7 -3.65 6.39 -29.17
CA LEU A 7 -3.64 7.37 -28.06
C LEU A 7 -3.44 8.81 -28.56
N LYS A 8 -3.19 9.01 -29.86
CA LYS A 8 -2.94 10.32 -30.46
C LYS A 8 -3.18 10.29 -31.96
N GLY A 9 -3.64 11.41 -32.51
CA GLY A 9 -3.73 11.68 -33.94
C GLY A 9 -5.12 11.50 -34.53
N LYS A 10 -5.22 11.68 -35.82
CA LYS A 10 -6.48 11.83 -36.53
C LYS A 10 -7.51 10.71 -36.30
N GLU A 11 -7.06 9.48 -36.18
CA GLU A 11 -7.96 8.34 -35.93
C GLU A 11 -8.69 8.50 -34.59
N LEU A 12 -7.97 8.92 -33.52
CA LEU A 12 -8.57 9.19 -32.22
C LEU A 12 -9.48 10.42 -32.29
N ASP A 13 -9.05 11.47 -32.97
CA ASP A 13 -9.85 12.69 -33.15
C ASP A 13 -11.17 12.37 -33.82
N ASP A 14 -11.15 11.57 -34.90
CA ASP A 14 -12.34 11.12 -35.62
C ASP A 14 -13.27 10.26 -34.72
N LEU A 15 -12.71 9.38 -33.90
CA LEU A 15 -13.50 8.59 -32.93
C LEU A 15 -14.18 9.47 -31.90
N VAL A 16 -13.47 10.44 -31.32
CA VAL A 16 -14.02 11.36 -30.33
C VAL A 16 -15.10 12.24 -30.94
N ASN A 17 -14.87 12.83 -32.13
CA ASN A 17 -15.83 13.71 -32.83
C ASN A 17 -17.11 12.98 -33.24
N ASN A 18 -17.09 11.67 -33.37
CA ASN A 18 -18.24 10.83 -33.72
C ASN A 18 -18.93 10.19 -32.51
N LEU A 19 -18.65 10.65 -31.28
CA LEU A 19 -19.35 10.21 -30.07
C LEU A 19 -20.71 10.90 -29.98
N ASN A 20 -21.73 10.14 -29.67
CA ASN A 20 -23.07 10.66 -29.34
C ASN A 20 -23.26 10.74 -27.82
N PRO A 21 -24.20 11.53 -27.32
CA PRO A 21 -24.55 11.53 -25.91
C PRO A 21 -24.84 10.12 -25.38
N GLY A 22 -24.13 9.72 -24.32
CA GLY A 22 -24.22 8.37 -23.74
C GLY A 22 -23.20 7.37 -24.29
N ASP A 23 -22.46 7.68 -25.35
CA ASP A 23 -21.37 6.84 -25.83
C ASP A 23 -20.19 6.86 -24.85
N ILE A 24 -19.48 5.73 -24.77
CA ILE A 24 -18.25 5.57 -23.98
C ILE A 24 -17.13 5.14 -24.94
N LEU A 25 -16.03 5.88 -24.93
CA LEU A 25 -14.79 5.53 -25.63
C LEU A 25 -13.73 5.16 -24.61
N LEU A 26 -13.28 3.90 -24.63
CA LEU A 26 -12.14 3.44 -23.84
C LEU A 26 -10.86 3.61 -24.67
N LEU A 27 -9.88 4.29 -24.12
CA LEU A 27 -8.56 4.40 -24.73
C LEU A 27 -7.67 3.23 -24.30
N GLU A 28 -6.67 2.95 -25.12
CA GLU A 28 -5.57 2.03 -24.79
C GLU A 28 -4.78 2.55 -23.57
N ASN A 29 -3.97 1.68 -22.98
CA ASN A 29 -3.14 2.01 -21.84
C ASN A 29 -2.24 3.22 -22.14
N THR A 30 -2.45 4.31 -21.41
CA THR A 30 -1.72 5.58 -21.59
C THR A 30 -0.19 5.44 -21.52
N ARG A 31 0.31 4.38 -20.82
CA ARG A 31 1.73 4.07 -20.69
C ARG A 31 2.40 3.66 -22.01
N TYR A 32 1.64 3.32 -23.06
CA TYR A 32 2.24 3.13 -24.38
C TYR A 32 2.85 4.42 -24.96
N MET A 33 2.44 5.59 -24.45
CA MET A 33 3.07 6.87 -24.81
C MET A 33 4.46 7.07 -24.16
N ASP A 34 4.89 6.13 -23.32
CA ASP A 34 6.24 6.15 -22.76
C ASP A 34 7.30 5.58 -23.71
N TYR A 35 6.89 4.96 -24.80
CA TYR A 35 7.84 4.46 -25.78
C TYR A 35 7.83 5.33 -27.05
N PRO A 36 9.00 5.85 -27.51
CA PRO A 36 10.32 5.76 -26.87
C PRO A 36 10.61 6.88 -25.83
N ASP A 37 9.81 7.94 -25.78
CA ASP A 37 10.19 9.26 -25.21
C ASP A 37 9.67 9.53 -23.80
N LYS A 38 9.00 8.55 -23.16
CA LYS A 38 8.38 8.67 -21.82
C LYS A 38 7.40 9.85 -21.68
N LEU A 39 6.63 10.12 -22.70
CA LEU A 39 5.74 11.29 -22.75
C LEU A 39 4.70 11.27 -21.62
N GLU A 40 4.11 10.11 -21.32
CA GLU A 40 3.16 9.95 -20.22
C GLU A 40 3.85 10.16 -18.88
N SER A 41 4.93 9.41 -18.60
CA SER A 41 5.64 9.44 -17.32
C SER A 41 6.32 10.77 -17.02
N ASN A 42 6.75 11.51 -18.05
CA ASN A 42 7.38 12.81 -17.90
C ASN A 42 6.38 13.96 -17.86
N CYS A 43 5.07 13.66 -17.90
CA CYS A 43 4.03 14.67 -17.95
C CYS A 43 4.25 15.66 -19.11
N ASP A 44 4.46 15.11 -20.32
CA ASP A 44 4.76 15.93 -21.51
C ASP A 44 3.68 16.95 -21.79
N ILE A 45 4.08 18.19 -22.05
CA ILE A 45 3.18 19.33 -22.19
C ILE A 45 2.28 19.20 -23.43
N GLU A 46 2.85 18.79 -24.55
CA GLU A 46 2.08 18.71 -25.81
C GLU A 46 1.12 17.51 -25.78
N LEU A 47 1.52 16.38 -25.18
CA LEU A 47 0.63 15.26 -24.96
C LEU A 47 -0.51 15.63 -24.00
N SER A 48 -0.21 16.34 -22.93
CA SER A 48 -1.18 16.81 -21.94
C SER A 48 -2.22 17.74 -22.55
N LYS A 49 -1.79 18.73 -23.34
CA LYS A 49 -2.68 19.64 -24.09
C LYS A 49 -3.54 18.90 -25.11
N TYR A 50 -2.93 17.96 -25.83
CA TYR A 50 -3.65 17.17 -26.82
C TYR A 50 -4.76 16.36 -26.16
N TRP A 51 -4.46 15.62 -25.08
CA TRP A 51 -5.49 14.86 -24.38
C TRP A 51 -6.54 15.75 -23.72
N ALA A 52 -6.14 16.90 -23.20
CA ALA A 52 -7.10 17.87 -22.68
C ALA A 52 -8.06 18.39 -23.77
N SER A 53 -7.61 18.51 -25.03
CA SER A 53 -8.47 18.94 -26.14
C SER A 53 -9.53 17.91 -26.56
N LEU A 54 -9.46 16.70 -26.05
CA LEU A 54 -10.43 15.64 -26.35
C LEU A 54 -11.70 15.70 -25.49
N GLY A 55 -11.77 16.58 -24.48
CA GLY A 55 -12.90 16.69 -23.55
C GLY A 55 -13.06 18.08 -22.98
N ASP A 56 -14.15 18.29 -22.25
CA ASP A 56 -14.50 19.58 -21.64
C ASP A 56 -14.27 19.64 -20.14
N VAL A 57 -14.25 18.46 -19.47
CA VAL A 57 -14.08 18.31 -18.03
C VAL A 57 -13.23 17.08 -17.75
N TYR A 58 -12.37 17.16 -16.77
CA TYR A 58 -11.55 16.03 -16.31
C TYR A 58 -12.05 15.50 -14.96
N ILE A 59 -12.17 14.18 -14.83
CA ILE A 59 -12.49 13.53 -13.56
C ILE A 59 -11.36 12.56 -13.20
N LEU A 60 -10.69 12.80 -12.06
CA LEU A 60 -9.71 11.88 -11.49
C LEU A 60 -10.43 10.80 -10.67
N ASP A 61 -10.54 9.60 -11.22
CA ASP A 61 -11.11 8.45 -10.52
C ASP A 61 -10.16 7.24 -10.49
N ALA A 62 -8.86 7.51 -10.46
CA ALA A 62 -7.76 6.55 -10.49
C ALA A 62 -6.79 6.79 -9.32
N PHE A 63 -7.24 6.52 -8.08
CA PHE A 63 -6.46 6.77 -6.88
C PHE A 63 -5.10 6.08 -6.88
N ALA A 64 -5.02 4.83 -7.36
CA ALA A 64 -3.77 4.05 -7.38
C ALA A 64 -2.63 4.70 -8.18
N SER A 65 -2.94 5.56 -9.15
CA SER A 65 -1.95 6.28 -9.96
C SER A 65 -1.67 7.71 -9.48
N SER A 66 -2.41 8.20 -8.50
CA SER A 66 -2.36 9.60 -8.04
C SER A 66 -1.02 10.05 -7.45
N HIS A 67 -0.19 9.10 -7.02
CA HIS A 67 1.17 9.36 -6.52
C HIS A 67 2.19 9.65 -7.62
N ARG A 68 1.78 9.60 -8.89
CA ARG A 68 2.65 9.80 -10.05
C ARG A 68 2.29 11.07 -10.79
N ARG A 69 3.30 11.85 -11.14
CA ARG A 69 3.14 13.05 -11.98
C ARG A 69 3.17 12.65 -13.45
N HIS A 70 2.03 12.20 -13.98
CA HIS A 70 1.87 11.76 -15.37
C HIS A 70 1.03 12.75 -16.19
N ALA A 71 1.14 12.68 -17.53
CA ALA A 71 0.33 13.50 -18.42
C ALA A 71 -1.17 13.25 -18.20
N SER A 72 -1.57 11.99 -18.01
CA SER A 72 -2.97 11.61 -17.78
C SER A 72 -3.50 12.00 -16.39
N THR A 73 -2.65 12.16 -15.37
CA THR A 73 -3.10 12.41 -13.98
C THR A 73 -2.91 13.84 -13.51
N VAL A 74 -1.87 14.52 -14.01
CA VAL A 74 -1.53 15.90 -13.66
C VAL A 74 -1.59 16.80 -14.88
N GLY A 75 -1.18 16.31 -16.04
CA GLY A 75 -1.11 17.11 -17.26
C GLY A 75 -2.48 17.56 -17.76
N ILE A 76 -3.43 16.65 -17.96
CA ILE A 76 -4.77 16.98 -18.45
C ILE A 76 -5.48 18.01 -17.55
N PRO A 77 -5.58 17.80 -16.22
CA PRO A 77 -6.32 18.74 -15.36
C PRO A 77 -5.70 20.15 -15.31
N SER A 78 -4.43 20.30 -15.67
CA SER A 78 -3.82 21.65 -15.79
C SER A 78 -4.46 22.52 -16.88
N TYR A 79 -5.30 21.95 -17.75
CA TYR A 79 -5.92 22.66 -18.90
C TYR A 79 -7.45 22.59 -18.93
N LEU A 80 -8.07 21.86 -18.00
CA LEU A 80 -9.52 21.66 -17.97
C LEU A 80 -10.10 21.91 -16.59
N PRO A 81 -11.36 22.31 -16.50
CA PRO A 81 -12.13 22.16 -15.27
C PRO A 81 -12.05 20.71 -14.81
N HIS A 82 -11.80 20.50 -13.53
CA HIS A 82 -11.53 19.16 -13.02
C HIS A 82 -12.15 18.91 -11.64
N ALA A 83 -12.35 17.63 -11.31
CA ALA A 83 -12.81 17.18 -10.01
C ALA A 83 -12.32 15.76 -9.74
N VAL A 84 -12.43 15.32 -8.47
CA VAL A 84 -12.24 13.92 -8.10
C VAL A 84 -13.52 13.12 -8.38
N GLY A 85 -13.36 11.84 -8.74
CA GLY A 85 -14.48 10.91 -8.88
C GLY A 85 -14.79 10.18 -7.57
N PHE A 86 -15.86 9.41 -7.57
CA PHE A 86 -16.39 8.74 -6.38
C PHE A 86 -15.43 7.73 -5.75
N LEU A 87 -14.60 7.05 -6.56
CA LEU A 87 -13.61 6.12 -6.03
C LEU A 87 -12.54 6.89 -5.25
N VAL A 88 -12.01 7.98 -5.81
CA VAL A 88 -11.00 8.82 -5.17
C VAL A 88 -11.57 9.47 -3.91
N GLU A 89 -12.79 10.02 -3.98
CA GLU A 89 -13.48 10.58 -2.81
C GLU A 89 -13.58 9.56 -1.67
N ARG A 90 -14.03 8.35 -1.96
CA ARG A 90 -14.16 7.28 -0.97
C ARG A 90 -12.81 6.87 -0.39
N GLU A 91 -11.78 6.69 -1.23
CA GLU A 91 -10.41 6.38 -0.76
C GLU A 91 -9.92 7.45 0.23
N LEU A 92 -10.11 8.73 -0.10
CA LEU A 92 -9.70 9.84 0.77
C LEU A 92 -10.46 9.84 2.12
N GLN A 93 -11.78 9.64 2.08
CA GLN A 93 -12.60 9.59 3.29
C GLN A 93 -12.14 8.49 4.25
N GLU A 94 -11.96 7.27 3.74
CA GLU A 94 -11.55 6.11 4.55
C GLU A 94 -10.11 6.24 5.07
N LEU A 95 -9.19 6.76 4.24
CA LEU A 95 -7.79 6.94 4.64
C LEU A 95 -7.62 8.12 5.61
N ASP A 96 -8.43 9.18 5.49
CA ASP A 96 -8.42 10.31 6.43
C ASP A 96 -8.90 9.90 7.83
N GLU A 97 -9.90 9.03 7.91
CA GLU A 97 -10.31 8.46 9.19
C GLU A 97 -9.13 7.70 9.84
N ILE A 98 -8.43 6.88 9.06
CA ILE A 98 -7.23 6.17 9.53
C ILE A 98 -6.14 7.13 10.04
N LYS A 99 -5.93 8.26 9.36
CA LYS A 99 -4.90 9.23 9.80
C LYS A 99 -5.23 9.85 11.15
N LYS A 100 -6.51 10.14 11.39
CA LYS A 100 -6.98 10.90 12.57
C LYS A 100 -7.25 10.02 13.80
N GLU A 101 -7.83 8.85 13.59
CA GLU A 101 -8.28 7.98 14.66
C GLU A 101 -7.12 7.22 15.33
N ASN A 102 -7.29 6.91 16.63
CA ASN A 102 -6.37 6.02 17.34
C ASN A 102 -6.51 4.59 16.81
N LYS A 103 -5.42 3.99 16.40
CA LYS A 103 -5.40 2.68 15.73
C LYS A 103 -4.22 1.83 16.15
N THR A 104 -4.34 0.53 15.86
CA THR A 104 -3.22 -0.40 15.93
C THR A 104 -2.84 -0.83 14.51
N LEU A 105 -1.55 -0.83 14.21
CA LEU A 105 -1.03 -1.23 12.92
C LEU A 105 -0.53 -2.66 12.96
N LEU A 106 -0.85 -3.43 11.92
CA LEU A 106 -0.19 -4.69 11.55
C LEU A 106 0.61 -4.40 10.29
N LEU A 107 1.93 -4.32 10.41
CA LEU A 107 2.82 -3.98 9.31
C LEU A 107 3.74 -5.14 8.97
N GLY A 108 3.68 -5.57 7.73
CA GLY A 108 4.52 -6.64 7.20
C GLY A 108 5.01 -6.33 5.79
N GLY A 109 5.53 -7.37 5.14
CA GLY A 109 6.07 -7.27 3.79
C GLY A 109 7.58 -7.45 3.72
N ALA A 110 8.18 -7.14 2.55
CA ALA A 110 9.55 -7.52 2.26
C ALA A 110 10.60 -6.51 2.78
N LYS A 111 10.34 -5.22 2.65
CA LYS A 111 11.33 -4.16 2.89
C LYS A 111 10.89 -3.18 3.97
N VAL A 112 11.82 -2.84 4.87
CA VAL A 112 11.58 -1.85 5.93
C VAL A 112 11.53 -0.43 5.37
N ASP A 113 12.32 -0.12 4.34
CA ASP A 113 12.43 1.19 3.72
C ASP A 113 11.05 1.74 3.31
N ASP A 114 10.25 0.90 2.68
CA ASP A 114 8.92 1.27 2.18
C ASP A 114 7.92 1.57 3.31
N LYS A 115 8.25 1.21 4.55
CA LYS A 115 7.35 1.33 5.71
C LYS A 115 7.79 2.36 6.74
N LEU A 116 9.06 2.78 6.73
CA LEU A 116 9.56 3.71 7.76
C LEU A 116 8.80 5.04 7.76
N SER A 117 8.59 5.65 6.61
CA SER A 117 7.81 6.90 6.51
C SER A 117 6.39 6.73 7.03
N LEU A 118 5.76 5.57 6.75
CA LEU A 118 4.45 5.24 7.28
C LEU A 118 4.47 5.09 8.81
N ILE A 119 5.47 4.37 9.35
CA ILE A 119 5.65 4.18 10.79
C ILE A 119 5.81 5.55 11.46
N GLU A 120 6.74 6.37 11.00
CA GLU A 120 7.03 7.68 11.59
C GLU A 120 5.81 8.61 11.58
N TYR A 121 5.11 8.67 10.45
CA TYR A 121 3.96 9.56 10.31
C TYR A 121 2.77 9.11 11.16
N LEU A 122 2.50 7.80 11.24
CA LEU A 122 1.36 7.27 11.99
C LEU A 122 1.67 7.00 13.47
N LEU A 123 2.94 6.95 13.88
CA LEU A 123 3.35 6.65 15.25
C LEU A 123 2.67 7.53 16.32
N PRO A 124 2.52 8.87 16.14
CA PRO A 124 1.86 9.72 17.14
C PRO A 124 0.42 9.29 17.42
N THR A 125 -0.34 8.93 16.38
CA THR A 125 -1.76 8.55 16.46
C THR A 125 -1.97 7.03 16.55
N SER A 126 -0.89 6.25 16.66
CA SER A 126 -0.96 4.80 16.84
C SER A 126 -0.84 4.42 18.31
N ASP A 127 -1.65 3.45 18.70
CA ASP A 127 -1.55 2.84 20.03
C ASP A 127 -0.42 1.82 20.06
N LYS A 128 -0.42 0.87 19.12
CA LYS A 128 0.65 -0.11 18.90
C LYS A 128 0.90 -0.34 17.41
N ILE A 129 2.12 -0.74 17.10
CA ILE A 129 2.56 -1.16 15.75
C ILE A 129 3.17 -2.55 15.89
N LEU A 130 2.52 -3.54 15.30
CA LEU A 130 2.93 -4.95 15.33
C LEU A 130 3.62 -5.27 14.01
N LEU A 131 4.85 -5.73 14.07
CA LEU A 131 5.70 -5.99 12.91
C LEU A 131 5.71 -7.46 12.53
N GLY A 132 5.75 -7.72 11.22
CA GLY A 132 5.92 -9.06 10.66
C GLY A 132 6.59 -9.00 9.28
N GLY A 133 6.57 -10.13 8.56
CA GLY A 133 7.23 -10.26 7.28
C GLY A 133 8.75 -10.07 7.40
N ARG A 134 9.45 -10.09 6.27
CA ARG A 134 10.93 -9.92 6.27
C ARG A 134 11.37 -8.55 6.78
N MET A 135 10.52 -7.53 6.66
CA MET A 135 10.86 -6.19 7.15
C MET A 135 11.17 -6.15 8.65
N CYS A 136 10.57 -7.03 9.46
CA CYS A 136 10.85 -7.07 10.91
C CYS A 136 12.28 -7.49 11.22
N ALA A 137 12.98 -8.17 10.31
CA ALA A 137 14.37 -8.60 10.53
C ALA A 137 15.32 -7.43 10.78
N THR A 138 15.11 -6.26 10.16
CA THR A 138 15.94 -5.08 10.48
C THR A 138 15.72 -4.60 11.92
N PHE A 139 14.50 -4.63 12.44
CA PHE A 139 14.21 -4.31 13.83
C PHE A 139 14.80 -5.35 14.80
N ILE A 140 14.66 -6.64 14.50
CA ILE A 140 15.24 -7.75 15.27
C ILE A 140 16.76 -7.61 15.35
N LYS A 141 17.41 -7.33 14.20
CA LYS A 141 18.86 -7.12 14.12
C LYS A 141 19.30 -5.86 14.88
N SER A 142 18.50 -4.79 14.89
CA SER A 142 18.83 -3.57 15.63
C SER A 142 18.92 -3.80 17.16
N GLU A 143 18.22 -4.82 17.67
CA GLU A 143 18.30 -5.25 19.08
C GLU A 143 19.41 -6.28 19.36
N GLY A 144 20.23 -6.60 18.35
CA GLY A 144 21.42 -7.44 18.50
C GLY A 144 21.19 -8.93 18.24
N TYR A 145 20.00 -9.35 17.81
CA TYR A 145 19.73 -10.74 17.44
C TYR A 145 20.27 -11.07 16.04
N LEU A 146 20.59 -12.34 15.82
CA LEU A 146 20.88 -12.86 14.49
C LEU A 146 19.57 -12.97 13.68
N VAL A 147 19.66 -12.71 12.39
CA VAL A 147 18.55 -12.86 11.44
C VAL A 147 18.90 -13.78 10.27
N GLY A 148 20.02 -14.47 10.40
CA GLY A 148 20.54 -15.40 9.40
C GLY A 148 20.78 -14.77 8.03
N LYS A 149 20.26 -15.41 6.99
CA LYS A 149 20.31 -14.95 5.57
C LYS A 149 19.21 -13.96 5.21
N THR A 150 18.34 -13.61 6.17
CA THR A 150 17.26 -12.67 5.90
C THR A 150 17.82 -11.30 5.58
N GLU A 151 17.39 -10.76 4.44
CA GLU A 151 17.82 -9.43 3.98
C GLU A 151 17.43 -8.35 4.99
N THR A 152 18.40 -7.48 5.33
CA THR A 152 18.20 -6.33 6.22
C THR A 152 18.78 -5.07 5.59
N ASN A 153 18.27 -3.91 5.98
CA ASN A 153 18.91 -2.63 5.64
C ASN A 153 19.70 -2.13 6.85
N ASP A 154 21.00 -2.36 6.83
CA ASP A 154 21.88 -2.04 7.95
C ASP A 154 22.04 -0.51 8.17
N ALA A 155 21.82 0.30 7.13
CA ALA A 155 21.81 1.75 7.27
C ALA A 155 20.65 2.28 8.15
N LEU A 156 19.64 1.46 8.38
CA LEU A 156 18.46 1.82 9.16
C LEU A 156 18.44 1.25 10.58
N LEU A 157 19.47 0.50 11.01
CA LEU A 157 19.50 -0.13 12.32
C LEU A 157 19.36 0.87 13.48
N ASP A 158 20.11 1.99 13.43
CA ASP A 158 20.01 3.03 14.47
C ASP A 158 18.62 3.66 14.51
N LYS A 159 18.01 3.86 13.35
CA LYS A 159 16.66 4.40 13.24
C LYS A 159 15.61 3.43 13.81
N CYS A 160 15.72 2.15 13.49
CA CYS A 160 14.85 1.12 14.06
C CYS A 160 14.98 1.08 15.59
N LYS A 161 16.21 1.13 16.10
CA LYS A 161 16.48 1.16 17.54
C LYS A 161 15.88 2.39 18.23
N GLU A 162 15.96 3.56 17.58
CA GLU A 162 15.33 4.78 18.08
C GLU A 162 13.81 4.64 18.15
N LEU A 163 13.18 4.12 17.10
CA LEU A 163 11.75 3.89 17.04
C LEU A 163 11.25 2.90 18.11
N LEU A 164 12.02 1.87 18.42
CA LEU A 164 11.70 0.90 19.49
C LEU A 164 11.65 1.54 20.88
N LYS A 165 12.41 2.61 21.15
CA LYS A 165 12.37 3.34 22.42
C LYS A 165 11.01 3.99 22.72
N THR A 166 10.16 4.13 21.71
CA THR A 166 8.79 4.66 21.89
C THR A 166 7.86 3.72 22.64
N ASN A 167 8.25 2.45 22.81
CA ASN A 167 7.44 1.37 23.41
C ASN A 167 6.09 1.13 22.70
N LYS A 168 5.91 1.69 21.52
CA LYS A 168 4.71 1.46 20.69
C LYS A 168 4.91 0.34 19.66
N ILE A 169 6.14 0.10 19.25
CA ILE A 169 6.49 -0.91 18.24
C ILE A 169 6.79 -2.23 18.94
N ILE A 170 6.18 -3.29 18.44
CA ILE A 170 6.35 -4.67 18.91
C ILE A 170 6.78 -5.51 17.72
N PHE A 171 7.96 -6.09 17.81
CA PHE A 171 8.46 -7.06 16.83
C PHE A 171 8.28 -8.49 17.34
N PRO A 172 8.39 -9.52 16.46
CA PRO A 172 8.24 -10.91 16.84
C PRO A 172 9.19 -11.35 17.97
N ILE A 173 8.73 -12.24 18.84
CA ILE A 173 9.55 -12.92 19.87
C ILE A 173 10.01 -14.31 19.41
N ASP A 174 9.32 -14.88 18.44
CA ASP A 174 9.69 -16.10 17.74
C ASP A 174 9.32 -15.98 16.26
N VAL A 175 10.00 -16.74 15.42
CA VAL A 175 9.85 -16.70 13.96
C VAL A 175 9.83 -18.11 13.38
N VAL A 176 9.35 -18.25 12.14
CA VAL A 176 9.41 -19.49 11.36
C VAL A 176 10.55 -19.40 10.37
N THR A 177 11.45 -20.38 10.42
CA THR A 177 12.53 -20.58 9.46
C THR A 177 12.30 -21.88 8.68
N GLU A 178 13.18 -22.21 7.72
CA GLU A 178 13.19 -23.52 7.05
C GLU A 178 13.36 -24.71 8.01
N ASN A 179 13.88 -24.46 9.21
CA ASN A 179 14.10 -25.48 10.26
C ASN A 179 13.00 -25.44 11.36
N GLY A 180 11.85 -24.79 11.07
CA GLY A 180 10.73 -24.68 11.99
C GLY A 180 10.74 -23.39 12.82
N ILE A 181 9.96 -23.41 13.91
CA ILE A 181 9.81 -22.24 14.80
C ILE A 181 11.07 -22.08 15.65
N LYS A 182 11.54 -20.85 15.76
CA LYS A 182 12.74 -20.45 16.51
C LYS A 182 12.47 -19.23 17.39
N GLU A 183 12.89 -19.30 18.65
CA GLU A 183 13.11 -18.09 19.45
C GLU A 183 14.23 -17.25 18.82
N LEU A 184 14.23 -15.93 19.01
CA LEU A 184 15.18 -15.05 18.33
C LEU A 184 16.65 -15.33 18.66
N ASP A 185 16.95 -15.76 19.88
CA ASP A 185 18.30 -16.13 20.33
C ASP A 185 18.79 -17.48 19.77
N LYS A 186 17.91 -18.27 19.16
CA LYS A 186 18.19 -19.59 18.57
C LYS A 186 18.37 -19.53 17.05
N ILE A 187 18.17 -18.37 16.43
CA ILE A 187 18.36 -18.22 14.97
C ILE A 187 19.84 -18.36 14.64
N THR A 188 20.15 -19.16 13.63
CA THR A 188 21.52 -19.37 13.15
C THR A 188 21.83 -18.52 11.92
N LYS A 189 23.10 -18.41 11.55
CA LYS A 189 23.55 -17.65 10.37
C LYS A 189 23.04 -18.23 9.03
N GLU A 190 22.66 -19.50 9.03
CA GLU A 190 22.26 -20.23 7.82
C GLU A 190 20.76 -20.18 7.54
N GLU A 191 19.98 -19.73 8.49
CA GLU A 191 18.51 -19.73 8.42
C GLU A 191 17.96 -18.43 7.80
N THR A 192 16.73 -18.51 7.30
CA THR A 192 15.98 -17.36 6.75
C THR A 192 14.64 -17.26 7.48
N ILE A 193 14.24 -16.06 7.83
CA ILE A 193 12.94 -15.78 8.47
C ILE A 193 11.88 -15.67 7.38
N TYR A 194 10.82 -16.49 7.48
CA TYR A 194 9.72 -16.54 6.51
C TYR A 194 8.38 -16.09 7.08
N ASP A 195 8.15 -16.27 8.39
CA ASP A 195 6.89 -15.89 9.06
C ASP A 195 7.16 -15.59 10.54
N ILE A 196 6.16 -15.05 11.21
CA ILE A 196 6.14 -14.94 12.67
C ILE A 196 5.79 -16.29 13.31
N GLY A 197 6.33 -16.57 14.49
CA GLY A 197 6.07 -17.81 15.21
C GLY A 197 4.76 -17.82 15.99
N SER A 198 4.43 -18.96 16.55
CA SER A 198 3.16 -19.18 17.26
C SER A 198 3.01 -18.36 18.52
N GLU A 199 4.10 -18.14 19.28
CA GLU A 199 4.07 -17.30 20.48
C GLU A 199 3.85 -15.82 20.13
N THR A 200 4.46 -15.36 19.04
CA THR A 200 4.23 -14.03 18.49
C THR A 200 2.77 -13.86 18.05
N ILE A 201 2.19 -14.84 17.35
CA ILE A 201 0.77 -14.82 16.95
C ILE A 201 -0.12 -14.63 18.18
N GLU A 202 0.08 -15.42 19.23
CA GLU A 202 -0.71 -15.33 20.46
C GLU A 202 -0.48 -14.02 21.21
N MET A 203 0.74 -13.50 21.21
CA MET A 203 1.03 -12.17 21.76
C MET A 203 0.29 -11.07 20.98
N TYR A 204 0.28 -11.14 19.65
CA TYR A 204 -0.42 -10.15 18.81
C TYR A 204 -1.94 -10.23 18.98
N LYS A 205 -2.53 -11.42 19.06
CA LYS A 205 -3.95 -11.62 19.37
C LYS A 205 -4.33 -10.94 20.69
N ARG A 206 -3.52 -11.09 21.74
CA ARG A 206 -3.73 -10.43 23.03
C ARG A 206 -3.70 -8.90 22.92
N VAL A 207 -2.76 -8.34 22.16
CA VAL A 207 -2.69 -6.89 21.91
C VAL A 207 -3.92 -6.40 21.15
N LEU A 208 -4.36 -7.13 20.11
CA LEU A 208 -5.44 -6.76 19.22
C LEU A 208 -6.83 -6.91 19.87
N LYS A 209 -6.97 -7.76 20.90
CA LYS A 209 -8.28 -8.10 21.50
C LYS A 209 -9.11 -6.88 21.88
N ASN A 210 -8.49 -5.87 22.48
CA ASN A 210 -9.17 -4.66 22.97
C ASN A 210 -9.06 -3.47 22.02
N LYS A 211 -8.64 -3.69 20.76
CA LYS A 211 -8.48 -2.62 19.76
C LYS A 211 -9.73 -2.49 18.89
N VAL A 212 -10.06 -1.26 18.51
CA VAL A 212 -11.26 -0.94 17.73
C VAL A 212 -10.90 -0.84 16.24
N LEU A 213 -9.93 0.00 15.92
CA LEU A 213 -9.48 0.25 14.55
C LEU A 213 -8.11 -0.37 14.30
N ILE A 214 -8.01 -1.16 13.24
CA ILE A 214 -6.78 -1.85 12.86
C ILE A 214 -6.48 -1.53 11.41
N LEU A 215 -5.26 -1.06 11.16
CA LEU A 215 -4.72 -0.88 9.82
C LEU A 215 -3.74 -2.01 9.50
N ILE A 216 -3.98 -2.72 8.43
CA ILE A 216 -3.09 -3.78 7.92
C ILE A 216 -2.42 -3.30 6.62
N ASN A 217 -1.10 -3.39 6.57
CA ASN A 217 -0.35 -3.14 5.35
C ASN A 217 0.78 -4.16 5.19
N GLY A 218 0.60 -5.08 4.24
CA GLY A 218 1.46 -6.23 4.03
C GLY A 218 1.08 -7.45 4.87
N THR A 219 1.81 -8.54 4.71
CA THR A 219 1.56 -9.84 5.33
C THR A 219 2.60 -10.16 6.39
N MET A 220 2.22 -10.98 7.37
CA MET A 220 3.11 -11.34 8.49
C MET A 220 4.18 -12.36 8.11
N GLY A 221 3.94 -13.12 7.05
CA GLY A 221 4.85 -14.10 6.48
C GLY A 221 4.66 -14.23 4.97
N MET A 222 5.33 -15.22 4.38
CA MET A 222 5.21 -15.57 2.96
C MET A 222 3.90 -16.34 2.74
N TYR A 223 2.79 -15.60 2.73
CA TYR A 223 1.43 -16.15 2.70
C TYR A 223 1.12 -16.99 1.45
N GLU A 224 1.90 -16.87 0.38
CA GLU A 224 1.80 -17.69 -0.83
C GLU A 224 2.22 -19.14 -0.60
N ASN A 225 3.11 -19.37 0.38
CA ASN A 225 3.61 -20.69 0.71
C ASN A 225 2.88 -21.25 1.96
N PRO A 226 2.21 -22.41 1.85
CA PRO A 226 1.47 -23.02 2.96
C PRO A 226 2.32 -23.30 4.22
N LEU A 227 3.65 -23.40 4.09
CA LEU A 227 4.55 -23.61 5.25
C LEU A 227 4.77 -22.32 6.06
N TYR A 228 4.52 -21.16 5.47
CA TYR A 228 4.87 -19.85 6.02
C TYR A 228 3.71 -18.85 6.02
N GLU A 229 2.47 -19.35 5.98
CA GLU A 229 1.27 -18.52 5.89
C GLU A 229 0.58 -18.27 7.23
N ASN A 230 0.96 -19.02 8.28
CA ASN A 230 0.20 -19.07 9.52
C ASN A 230 0.07 -17.73 10.23
N GLY A 231 1.10 -16.91 10.23
CA GLY A 231 1.05 -15.59 10.84
C GLY A 231 -0.06 -14.74 10.31
N THR A 232 -0.19 -14.65 8.99
CA THR A 232 -1.25 -13.88 8.33
C THR A 232 -2.62 -14.53 8.52
N LYS A 233 -2.72 -15.84 8.28
CA LYS A 233 -3.97 -16.60 8.36
C LYS A 233 -4.61 -16.53 9.74
N GLU A 234 -3.86 -16.87 10.78
CA GLU A 234 -4.32 -16.91 12.17
C GLU A 234 -4.79 -15.53 12.68
N LEU A 235 -4.04 -14.48 12.33
CA LEU A 235 -4.45 -13.12 12.70
C LEU A 235 -5.72 -12.68 11.96
N TYR A 236 -5.88 -13.02 10.67
CA TYR A 236 -7.10 -12.72 9.93
C TYR A 236 -8.31 -13.47 10.48
N GLU A 237 -8.16 -14.75 10.83
CA GLU A 237 -9.22 -15.54 11.46
C GLU A 237 -9.63 -14.94 12.82
N PHE A 238 -8.67 -14.55 13.64
CA PHE A 238 -8.93 -13.87 14.90
C PHE A 238 -9.69 -12.55 14.70
N LEU A 239 -9.24 -11.70 13.77
CA LEU A 239 -9.88 -10.41 13.51
C LEU A 239 -11.31 -10.56 12.99
N LYS A 240 -11.56 -11.60 12.19
CA LYS A 240 -12.89 -11.95 11.71
C LYS A 240 -13.82 -12.37 12.84
N GLN A 241 -13.35 -13.23 13.77
CA GLN A 241 -14.11 -13.68 14.92
C GLN A 241 -14.46 -12.53 15.86
N GLU A 242 -13.51 -11.64 16.12
CA GLU A 242 -13.66 -10.48 17.00
C GLU A 242 -14.45 -9.32 16.36
N LYS A 243 -14.85 -9.43 15.09
CA LYS A 243 -15.60 -8.41 14.31
C LYS A 243 -14.99 -7.01 14.40
N LYS A 244 -13.67 -6.92 14.28
CA LYS A 244 -12.93 -5.65 14.38
C LYS A 244 -13.15 -4.79 13.14
N LYS A 245 -13.09 -3.45 13.31
CA LYS A 245 -13.00 -2.52 12.18
C LYS A 245 -11.58 -2.59 11.62
N VAL A 246 -11.41 -3.24 10.48
CA VAL A 246 -10.11 -3.46 9.85
C VAL A 246 -10.08 -2.77 8.50
N VAL A 247 -9.05 -1.98 8.27
CA VAL A 247 -8.72 -1.43 6.96
C VAL A 247 -7.46 -2.12 6.46
N VAL A 248 -7.51 -2.62 5.24
CA VAL A 248 -6.39 -3.29 4.58
C VAL A 248 -5.89 -2.43 3.44
N CYS A 249 -4.59 -2.16 3.38
CA CYS A 249 -3.96 -1.39 2.33
C CYS A 249 -2.91 -2.21 1.58
N GLY A 250 -2.89 -2.05 0.25
CA GLY A 250 -1.90 -2.66 -0.62
C GLY A 250 -2.32 -4.00 -1.23
N GLY A 251 -1.63 -4.38 -2.30
CA GLY A 251 -1.96 -5.54 -3.12
C GLY A 251 -1.87 -6.88 -2.38
N ASP A 252 -0.80 -7.08 -1.59
CA ASP A 252 -0.62 -8.31 -0.81
C ASP A 252 -1.71 -8.46 0.25
N GLY A 253 -2.10 -7.34 0.89
CA GLY A 253 -3.21 -7.33 1.83
C GLY A 253 -4.54 -7.69 1.18
N ALA A 254 -4.84 -7.14 0.00
CA ALA A 254 -6.05 -7.45 -0.76
C ALA A 254 -6.06 -8.93 -1.22
N SER A 255 -4.93 -9.42 -1.73
CA SER A 255 -4.79 -10.79 -2.21
C SER A 255 -4.89 -11.82 -1.08
N SER A 256 -4.23 -11.58 0.05
CA SER A 256 -4.31 -12.45 1.23
C SER A 256 -5.71 -12.42 1.86
N SER A 257 -6.38 -11.27 1.89
CA SER A 257 -7.77 -11.17 2.35
C SER A 257 -8.69 -12.07 1.51
N LYS A 258 -8.54 -12.07 0.19
CA LYS A 258 -9.28 -12.95 -0.70
C LYS A 258 -8.94 -14.43 -0.46
N LYS A 259 -7.64 -14.77 -0.31
CA LYS A 259 -7.17 -16.14 -0.05
C LYS A 259 -7.81 -16.74 1.20
N TYR A 260 -7.91 -15.97 2.29
CA TYR A 260 -8.43 -16.46 3.58
C TYR A 260 -9.90 -16.12 3.82
N ASN A 261 -10.65 -15.69 2.81
CA ASN A 261 -12.05 -15.26 2.95
C ASN A 261 -12.22 -14.24 4.10
N PHE A 262 -11.26 -13.34 4.26
CA PHE A 262 -11.31 -12.26 5.20
C PHE A 262 -11.96 -11.04 4.55
N ASN A 263 -13.07 -10.58 5.09
CA ASN A 263 -13.80 -9.42 4.61
C ASN A 263 -13.59 -8.25 5.58
N PRO A 264 -12.55 -7.44 5.41
CA PRO A 264 -12.33 -6.26 6.24
C PRO A 264 -13.41 -5.20 6.00
N TYR A 265 -13.47 -4.19 6.87
CA TYR A 265 -14.35 -3.05 6.69
C TYR A 265 -14.08 -2.30 5.38
N TYR A 266 -12.80 -2.11 5.07
CA TYR A 266 -12.37 -1.47 3.83
C TYR A 266 -11.07 -2.08 3.28
N ILE A 267 -10.97 -2.17 1.96
CA ILE A 267 -9.74 -2.53 1.26
C ILE A 267 -9.36 -1.38 0.33
N SER A 268 -8.28 -0.69 0.66
CA SER A 268 -7.68 0.28 -0.26
C SER A 268 -6.81 -0.43 -1.28
N THR A 269 -7.18 -0.29 -2.54
CA THR A 269 -6.41 -0.84 -3.68
C THR A 269 -5.36 0.13 -4.21
N GLY A 270 -5.22 1.29 -3.60
CA GLY A 270 -4.32 2.36 -4.05
C GLY A 270 -2.83 2.05 -4.01
N GLY A 271 -2.41 0.95 -3.36
CA GLY A 271 -1.01 0.52 -3.35
C GLY A 271 -0.05 1.60 -2.84
N GLY A 272 0.88 2.02 -3.71
CA GLY A 272 1.84 3.08 -3.39
C GLY A 272 1.19 4.44 -3.08
N ALA A 273 0.06 4.76 -3.72
CA ALA A 273 -0.67 6.00 -3.44
C ALA A 273 -1.23 6.00 -2.01
N SER A 274 -1.83 4.89 -1.56
CA SER A 274 -2.32 4.76 -0.19
C SER A 274 -1.21 4.89 0.84
N LEU A 275 -0.05 4.26 0.57
CA LEU A 275 1.12 4.37 1.45
C LEU A 275 1.62 5.81 1.53
N ASN A 276 1.81 6.48 0.40
CA ASN A 276 2.27 7.86 0.36
C ASN A 276 1.27 8.77 1.09
N TYR A 277 -0.02 8.61 0.82
CA TYR A 277 -1.06 9.41 1.46
C TYR A 277 -1.08 9.22 3.00
N LEU A 278 -1.04 7.96 3.46
CA LEU A 278 -0.97 7.63 4.88
C LEU A 278 0.36 8.04 5.54
N SER A 279 1.42 8.23 4.76
CA SER A 279 2.72 8.73 5.22
C SER A 279 2.83 10.26 5.19
N GLY A 280 1.73 10.97 4.87
CA GLY A 280 1.72 12.43 4.75
C GLY A 280 2.45 12.97 3.52
N ILE A 281 2.81 12.10 2.58
CA ILE A 281 3.45 12.50 1.32
C ILE A 281 2.35 13.01 0.39
N GLU A 282 2.53 14.22 -0.12
CA GLU A 282 1.61 14.85 -1.05
C GLU A 282 1.50 14.02 -2.35
N LEU A 283 0.27 13.80 -2.81
CA LEU A 283 0.01 13.10 -4.06
C LEU A 283 -0.17 14.12 -5.18
N PRO A 284 0.71 14.14 -6.20
CA PRO A 284 0.70 15.19 -7.23
C PRO A 284 -0.63 15.34 -7.97
N ALA A 285 -1.33 14.21 -8.21
CA ALA A 285 -2.61 14.25 -8.90
C ALA A 285 -3.77 14.75 -8.00
N LEU A 286 -3.64 14.67 -6.68
CA LEU A 286 -4.60 15.28 -5.77
C LEU A 286 -4.31 16.76 -5.58
N LYS A 287 -3.02 17.13 -5.54
CA LYS A 287 -2.61 18.52 -5.39
C LYS A 287 -3.19 19.42 -6.47
N ILE A 288 -3.17 18.98 -7.72
CA ILE A 288 -3.73 19.74 -8.83
C ILE A 288 -5.28 19.87 -8.74
N MET A 289 -5.97 18.99 -7.98
CA MET A 289 -7.42 19.06 -7.78
C MET A 289 -7.83 20.10 -6.73
N GLU A 290 -6.88 20.68 -5.97
CA GLU A 290 -7.14 21.71 -4.97
C GLU A 290 -7.11 23.12 -5.56
N ASP A 291 -6.55 23.29 -6.78
CA ASP A 291 -6.45 24.54 -7.50
C ASP A 291 -7.74 24.83 -8.31
#